data_e15d4fded3540be078122d090db1a65e
#
_entry.id   e15d4fded3540be078122d090db1a65e
#
_cell.length_a   1.000
_cell.length_b   1.000
_cell.length_c   1.000
_cell.angle_alpha   90.00
_cell.angle_beta   90.00
_cell.angle_gamma   90.00
#
_symmetry.space_group_name_H-M   'P 1'
#
loop_
_entity.id
_entity.type
_entity.pdbx_description
1 polymer ?
#
loop_
_entity_poly.entity_id
_entity_poly.type
_entity_poly.pdbx_seq_one_letter_code
_entity_poly.pdbx_strand_id
1 'polypeptide(L)'
;MWTHRRSGLNHQRGVQDHRSPYERDQTRVIHCPAFRRLQRKTQILGTDEGDFHRTRLTHSLEVASIGRSIARNLIVNHQESILSGLLPSEDLISSICLLHDIGHPPFGHGGEVALNYMMREHGGFEGNGQTLRLLTKLENSYGAYGLDLTRRTLLGILKYPVPRSRVIALGKLEAVNTLHKTIRINDWLPPKAYFNCEQAEVDWLLAPFSEGDRSLFQSLRKPPAQNEHGRSAFHSFDCSIMDVADDIGYGVHDLEDAIHLRLITRDKIDCPGFHNLVDGTPLGQQRNALLNHLFSSQLFERKQAIGEMVNYLITATQIETTDANFENPLLKYNINLLPEAGRLLDYLKNCVYQHVIDSQEARTFEYGGQTVVLRLFEAISSNPTSLLDTKNRQLYNEASSDDEAMRVVCDYIANMTDEYAYRMHERLFGFNTRTIFERL
;
A
#
# COMPACT_ATOMS: atom_id res chain seq x y z
N MET A 1 3.54 26.51 -1.34
CA MET A 1 2.48 25.78 -2.06
C MET A 1 2.45 24.31 -1.64
N TRP A 2 3.52 23.54 -1.81
CA TRP A 2 3.59 22.10 -1.53
C TRP A 2 3.56 21.74 -0.05
N THR A 3 3.95 22.62 0.84
CA THR A 3 3.89 22.48 2.30
C THR A 3 2.56 22.92 2.91
N HIS A 4 1.61 23.39 2.10
CA HIS A 4 0.28 23.79 2.58
C HIS A 4 -0.50 22.56 3.05
N ARG A 5 -1.35 22.78 4.05
CA ARG A 5 -2.26 21.81 4.64
C ARG A 5 -3.70 22.20 4.31
N ARG A 6 -4.59 21.22 4.24
CA ARG A 6 -5.98 21.44 3.86
C ARG A 6 -6.75 22.30 4.87
N SER A 7 -6.41 22.19 6.15
CA SER A 7 -7.00 23.01 7.21
C SER A 7 -6.71 24.51 7.05
N GLY A 8 -5.70 24.89 6.28
CA GLY A 8 -5.19 26.26 6.22
C GLY A 8 -4.50 26.71 7.52
N LEU A 9 -4.51 25.87 8.55
CA LEU A 9 -3.91 26.20 9.84
C LEU A 9 -2.39 26.00 9.76
N ASN A 10 -1.67 27.10 9.70
CA ASN A 10 -0.26 27.11 10.06
C ASN A 10 -0.21 26.93 11.58
N HIS A 11 -0.09 25.69 12.04
CA HIS A 11 0.12 25.39 13.45
C HIS A 11 1.48 25.93 13.88
N GLN A 12 1.59 27.23 14.07
CA GLN A 12 2.68 27.85 14.83
C GLN A 12 2.47 27.45 16.30
N ARG A 13 2.83 26.23 16.63
CA ARG A 13 2.88 25.80 18.02
C ARG A 13 4.24 26.19 18.59
N GLY A 14 4.25 27.30 19.29
CA GLY A 14 5.42 27.77 20.04
C GLY A 14 6.52 28.42 19.17
N VAL A 15 7.15 29.40 19.73
CA VAL A 15 8.20 30.22 19.11
C VAL A 15 9.49 29.44 18.80
N GLN A 16 9.55 28.12 19.09
CA GLN A 16 10.77 27.33 19.03
C GLN A 16 10.60 25.94 18.36
N ASP A 17 9.55 25.71 17.55
CA ASP A 17 9.44 24.46 16.80
C ASP A 17 10.22 24.59 15.47
N HIS A 18 11.45 24.05 15.44
CA HIS A 18 12.36 24.09 14.29
C HIS A 18 12.13 22.96 13.28
N ARG A 19 11.16 22.06 13.52
CA ARG A 19 10.87 20.95 12.60
C ARG A 19 10.34 21.48 11.27
N SER A 20 10.85 20.92 10.17
CA SER A 20 10.30 21.14 8.84
C SER A 20 8.84 20.68 8.74
N PRO A 21 8.06 21.15 7.76
CA PRO A 21 6.72 20.64 7.52
C PRO A 21 6.65 19.11 7.32
N TYR A 22 7.67 18.52 6.72
CA TYR A 22 7.76 17.09 6.43
C TYR A 22 8.17 16.26 7.65
N GLU A 23 9.06 16.77 8.51
CA GLU A 23 9.34 16.15 9.82
C GLU A 23 8.08 16.11 10.71
N ARG A 24 7.22 17.15 10.62
CA ARG A 24 5.93 17.13 11.31
C ARG A 24 4.99 16.09 10.71
N ASP A 25 4.98 15.91 9.40
CA ASP A 25 4.19 14.87 8.75
C ASP A 25 4.64 13.49 9.23
N GLN A 26 5.94 13.22 9.23
CA GLN A 26 6.48 11.96 9.74
C GLN A 26 6.06 11.70 11.20
N THR A 27 6.12 12.74 12.05
CA THR A 27 5.66 12.63 13.44
C THR A 27 4.16 12.29 13.50
N ARG A 28 3.31 12.94 12.70
CA ARG A 28 1.88 12.67 12.64
C ARG A 28 1.60 11.22 12.21
N VAL A 29 2.34 10.72 11.23
CA VAL A 29 2.23 9.33 10.73
C VAL A 29 2.56 8.33 11.83
N ILE A 30 3.72 8.44 12.46
CA ILE A 30 4.18 7.50 13.49
C ILE A 30 3.20 7.43 14.68
N HIS A 31 2.55 8.54 14.98
CA HIS A 31 1.60 8.61 16.12
C HIS A 31 0.16 8.28 15.73
N CYS A 32 -0.17 8.08 14.45
CA CYS A 32 -1.55 7.79 14.08
C CYS A 32 -1.96 6.33 14.40
N PRO A 33 -3.21 6.11 14.81
CA PRO A 33 -3.71 4.77 15.11
C PRO A 33 -3.65 3.80 13.92
N ALA A 34 -3.92 4.29 12.69
CA ALA A 34 -3.90 3.44 11.50
C ALA A 34 -2.51 2.83 11.26
N PHE A 35 -1.45 3.61 11.43
CA PHE A 35 -0.07 3.12 11.31
C PHE A 35 0.25 2.05 12.36
N ARG A 36 -0.18 2.25 13.62
CA ARG A 36 0.03 1.25 14.69
C ARG A 36 -0.72 -0.06 14.43
N ARG A 37 -1.90 -0.01 13.78
CA ARG A 37 -2.66 -1.21 13.44
C ARG A 37 -1.94 -2.12 12.45
N LEU A 38 -1.00 -1.60 11.65
CA LEU A 38 -0.18 -2.40 10.74
C LEU A 38 0.65 -3.49 11.45
N GLN A 39 0.95 -3.31 12.74
CA GLN A 39 1.64 -4.34 13.54
C GLN A 39 0.87 -5.66 13.64
N ARG A 40 -0.47 -5.62 13.51
CA ARG A 40 -1.35 -6.79 13.61
C ARG A 40 -2.14 -7.02 12.31
N LYS A 41 -1.56 -6.64 11.19
CA LYS A 41 -2.03 -6.98 9.84
C LYS A 41 -0.96 -7.79 9.14
N THR A 42 -1.37 -8.91 8.56
CA THR A 42 -0.50 -9.82 7.82
C THR A 42 0.08 -9.14 6.59
N GLN A 43 1.38 -9.33 6.33
CA GLN A 43 2.01 -8.94 5.08
C GLN A 43 1.79 -10.01 4.00
N ILE A 44 2.33 -11.21 4.18
CA ILE A 44 2.20 -12.34 3.23
C ILE A 44 1.70 -13.59 3.95
N LEU A 45 2.32 -13.97 5.07
CA LEU A 45 2.00 -15.15 5.86
C LEU A 45 1.40 -14.73 7.20
N GLY A 46 0.51 -15.57 7.77
CA GLY A 46 -0.19 -15.27 9.02
C GLY A 46 0.76 -14.95 10.19
N THR A 47 0.29 -14.11 11.10
CA THR A 47 1.06 -13.60 12.25
C THR A 47 1.39 -14.67 13.30
N ASP A 48 0.90 -15.91 13.15
CA ASP A 48 1.03 -17.00 14.15
C ASP A 48 2.14 -18.02 13.80
N GLU A 49 2.92 -17.83 12.73
CA GLU A 49 3.92 -18.80 12.28
C GLU A 49 5.34 -18.56 12.84
N GLY A 50 5.46 -18.17 14.11
CA GLY A 50 6.73 -18.06 14.84
C GLY A 50 7.15 -16.62 15.16
N ASP A 51 8.29 -16.48 15.87
CA ASP A 51 8.76 -15.18 16.39
C ASP A 51 9.38 -14.24 15.33
N PHE A 52 9.52 -14.68 14.08
CA PHE A 52 10.26 -13.98 13.02
C PHE A 52 9.44 -13.61 11.78
N HIS A 53 8.14 -13.37 11.92
CA HIS A 53 7.32 -12.98 10.78
C HIS A 53 7.33 -11.46 10.55
N ARG A 54 7.31 -11.05 9.28
CA ARG A 54 7.18 -9.65 8.88
C ARG A 54 5.71 -9.24 8.92
N THR A 55 5.41 -8.17 9.66
CA THR A 55 4.10 -7.51 9.65
C THR A 55 4.10 -6.36 8.64
N ARG A 56 2.91 -5.83 8.29
CA ARG A 56 2.83 -4.62 7.46
C ARG A 56 3.55 -3.42 8.08
N LEU A 57 3.64 -3.35 9.41
CA LEU A 57 4.40 -2.30 10.10
C LEU A 57 5.90 -2.43 9.83
N THR A 58 6.48 -3.61 10.00
CA THR A 58 7.91 -3.82 9.76
C THR A 58 8.26 -3.67 8.29
N HIS A 59 7.41 -4.14 7.36
CA HIS A 59 7.54 -3.88 5.93
C HIS A 59 7.54 -2.37 5.62
N SER A 60 6.58 -1.61 6.14
CA SER A 60 6.54 -0.15 5.92
C SER A 60 7.77 0.57 6.46
N LEU A 61 8.36 0.11 7.57
CA LEU A 61 9.62 0.65 8.11
C LEU A 61 10.81 0.35 7.19
N GLU A 62 10.88 -0.85 6.62
CA GLU A 62 11.91 -1.24 5.66
C GLU A 62 11.79 -0.46 4.35
N VAL A 63 10.58 -0.34 3.81
CA VAL A 63 10.29 0.48 2.62
C VAL A 63 10.68 1.95 2.87
N ALA A 64 10.39 2.48 4.06
CA ALA A 64 10.80 3.84 4.41
C ALA A 64 12.33 3.99 4.50
N SER A 65 13.04 2.98 4.97
CA SER A 65 14.53 2.98 4.99
C SER A 65 15.10 2.95 3.57
N ILE A 66 14.55 2.11 2.70
CA ILE A 66 14.95 2.02 1.29
C ILE A 66 14.65 3.34 0.57
N GLY A 67 13.42 3.87 0.69
CA GLY A 67 13.01 5.11 0.05
C GLY A 67 13.88 6.31 0.46
N ARG A 68 14.23 6.42 1.76
CA ARG A 68 15.18 7.42 2.25
C ARG A 68 16.55 7.27 1.61
N SER A 69 17.03 6.05 1.46
CA SER A 69 18.33 5.76 0.85
C SER A 69 18.33 6.12 -0.64
N ILE A 70 17.23 5.85 -1.36
CA ILE A 70 17.04 6.29 -2.75
C ILE A 70 17.05 7.82 -2.81
N ALA A 71 16.25 8.50 -1.98
CA ALA A 71 16.21 9.97 -1.96
C ALA A 71 17.59 10.58 -1.71
N ARG A 72 18.36 10.04 -0.74
CA ARG A 72 19.74 10.47 -0.46
C ARG A 72 20.66 10.23 -1.66
N ASN A 73 20.58 9.06 -2.30
CA ASN A 73 21.37 8.75 -3.50
C ASN A 73 21.09 9.76 -4.63
N LEU A 74 19.80 10.07 -4.87
CA LEU A 74 19.41 11.08 -5.85
C LEU A 74 19.91 12.48 -5.50
N ILE A 75 19.82 12.88 -4.23
CA ILE A 75 20.34 14.19 -3.76
C ILE A 75 21.85 14.31 -4.04
N VAL A 76 22.62 13.29 -3.67
CA VAL A 76 24.07 13.30 -3.87
C VAL A 76 24.44 13.35 -5.35
N ASN A 77 23.75 12.56 -6.18
CA ASN A 77 24.06 12.46 -7.61
C ASN A 77 23.60 13.68 -8.44
N HIS A 78 22.68 14.49 -7.93
CA HIS A 78 22.06 15.60 -8.65
C HIS A 78 22.21 16.97 -7.94
N GLN A 79 23.16 17.13 -7.02
CA GLN A 79 23.36 18.38 -6.24
C GLN A 79 23.51 19.63 -7.11
N GLU A 80 24.24 19.53 -8.21
CA GLU A 80 24.51 20.65 -9.14
C GLU A 80 23.56 20.66 -10.35
N SER A 81 22.54 19.82 -10.34
CA SER A 81 21.58 19.68 -11.44
C SER A 81 20.46 20.71 -11.33
N ILE A 82 19.87 21.07 -12.47
CA ILE A 82 18.62 21.82 -12.56
C ILE A 82 17.47 21.15 -11.77
N LEU A 83 17.60 19.87 -11.47
CA LEU A 83 16.63 19.08 -10.73
C LEU A 83 16.75 19.22 -9.21
N SER A 84 17.81 19.88 -8.68
CA SER A 84 18.04 20.00 -7.23
C SER A 84 16.84 20.55 -6.46
N GLY A 85 16.07 21.47 -7.04
CA GLY A 85 14.82 22.01 -6.45
C GLY A 85 13.63 21.06 -6.47
N LEU A 86 13.69 19.97 -7.24
CA LEU A 86 12.67 18.93 -7.32
C LEU A 86 12.87 17.86 -6.24
N LEU A 87 14.13 17.56 -5.90
CA LEU A 87 14.47 16.42 -5.04
C LEU A 87 13.77 16.51 -3.68
N PRO A 88 13.20 15.41 -3.21
CA PRO A 88 12.48 15.39 -1.94
C PRO A 88 13.45 15.31 -0.77
N SER A 89 13.04 15.85 0.39
CA SER A 89 13.74 15.56 1.64
C SER A 89 13.54 14.10 2.06
N GLU A 90 14.49 13.56 2.81
CA GLU A 90 14.39 12.21 3.37
C GLU A 90 13.12 12.02 4.22
N ASP A 91 12.72 13.05 4.99
CA ASP A 91 11.53 12.99 5.85
C ASP A 91 10.23 12.92 5.03
N LEU A 92 10.18 13.61 3.89
CA LEU A 92 9.04 13.53 2.98
C LEU A 92 8.88 12.09 2.46
N ILE A 93 9.94 11.51 1.91
CA ILE A 93 9.88 10.16 1.36
C ILE A 93 9.64 9.13 2.46
N SER A 94 10.27 9.29 3.62
CA SER A 94 9.99 8.44 4.78
C SER A 94 8.50 8.46 5.14
N SER A 95 7.88 9.65 5.18
CA SER A 95 6.45 9.78 5.49
C SER A 95 5.57 9.08 4.46
N ILE A 96 5.88 9.24 3.17
CA ILE A 96 5.14 8.60 2.07
C ILE A 96 5.26 7.08 2.18
N CYS A 97 6.46 6.56 2.34
CA CYS A 97 6.72 5.12 2.45
C CYS A 97 6.05 4.49 3.69
N LEU A 98 6.07 5.17 4.85
CA LEU A 98 5.37 4.69 6.05
C LEU A 98 3.85 4.59 5.87
N LEU A 99 3.28 5.38 4.96
CA LEU A 99 1.84 5.48 4.74
C LEU A 99 1.31 4.57 3.65
N HIS A 100 2.15 4.01 2.77
CA HIS A 100 1.70 3.36 1.53
C HIS A 100 0.68 2.24 1.76
N ASP A 101 0.81 1.51 2.87
CA ASP A 101 0.02 0.31 3.18
C ASP A 101 -1.09 0.49 4.24
N ILE A 102 -1.28 1.71 4.81
CA ILE A 102 -2.20 1.89 5.93
C ILE A 102 -3.68 1.65 5.59
N GLY A 103 -4.04 1.72 4.32
CA GLY A 103 -5.40 1.50 3.82
C GLY A 103 -5.76 0.03 3.59
N HIS A 104 -4.82 -0.90 3.71
CA HIS A 104 -5.12 -2.31 3.55
C HIS A 104 -6.05 -2.81 4.65
N PRO A 105 -7.08 -3.59 4.29
CA PRO A 105 -8.01 -4.19 5.25
C PRO A 105 -7.35 -5.38 5.97
N PRO A 106 -8.02 -5.99 6.98
CA PRO A 106 -7.57 -7.26 7.51
C PRO A 106 -7.51 -8.33 6.42
N PHE A 107 -6.56 -9.27 6.56
CA PHE A 107 -6.30 -10.40 5.64
C PHE A 107 -5.86 -9.98 4.21
N GLY A 108 -5.25 -8.83 4.07
CA GLY A 108 -4.62 -8.39 2.83
C GLY A 108 -5.56 -8.40 1.63
N HIS A 109 -5.13 -9.04 0.53
CA HIS A 109 -5.91 -9.07 -0.71
C HIS A 109 -7.25 -9.82 -0.59
N GLY A 110 -7.34 -10.88 0.22
CA GLY A 110 -8.60 -11.57 0.45
C GLY A 110 -9.65 -10.65 1.07
N GLY A 111 -9.27 -9.87 2.07
CA GLY A 111 -10.13 -8.86 2.68
C GLY A 111 -10.48 -7.72 1.72
N GLU A 112 -9.53 -7.28 0.88
CA GLU A 112 -9.74 -6.23 -0.12
C GLU A 112 -10.79 -6.65 -1.16
N VAL A 113 -10.68 -7.87 -1.67
CA VAL A 113 -11.64 -8.44 -2.63
C VAL A 113 -13.02 -8.62 -1.99
N ALA A 114 -13.07 -9.10 -0.75
CA ALA A 114 -14.32 -9.25 -0.01
C ALA A 114 -15.04 -7.90 0.19
N LEU A 115 -14.33 -6.88 0.64
CA LEU A 115 -14.90 -5.53 0.80
C LEU A 115 -15.31 -4.93 -0.54
N ASN A 116 -14.52 -5.08 -1.61
CA ASN A 116 -14.90 -4.60 -2.94
C ASN A 116 -16.19 -5.28 -3.44
N TYR A 117 -16.34 -6.59 -3.20
CA TYR A 117 -17.57 -7.32 -3.53
C TYR A 117 -18.76 -6.81 -2.74
N MET A 118 -18.64 -6.68 -1.42
CA MET A 118 -19.75 -6.21 -0.57
C MET A 118 -20.15 -4.77 -0.89
N MET A 119 -19.18 -3.93 -1.25
CA MET A 119 -19.37 -2.53 -1.63
C MET A 119 -19.63 -2.30 -3.13
N ARG A 120 -19.86 -3.35 -3.94
CA ARG A 120 -19.95 -3.25 -5.41
C ARG A 120 -20.98 -2.23 -5.91
N GLU A 121 -22.09 -2.10 -5.18
CA GLU A 121 -23.17 -1.16 -5.47
C GLU A 121 -23.00 0.19 -4.74
N HIS A 122 -22.09 0.28 -3.78
CA HIS A 122 -21.87 1.41 -2.88
C HIS A 122 -20.47 2.04 -3.02
N GLY A 123 -19.94 2.11 -4.25
CA GLY A 123 -18.68 2.77 -4.56
C GLY A 123 -17.42 1.91 -4.38
N GLY A 124 -17.56 0.59 -4.13
CA GLY A 124 -16.47 -0.39 -4.08
C GLY A 124 -15.47 -0.17 -2.95
N PHE A 125 -14.38 -0.95 -2.98
CA PHE A 125 -13.26 -0.81 -2.06
C PHE A 125 -11.94 -1.01 -2.81
N GLU A 126 -10.88 -0.30 -2.40
CA GLU A 126 -9.50 -0.43 -2.89
C GLU A 126 -8.54 0.14 -1.86
N GLY A 127 -7.43 -0.57 -1.59
CA GLY A 127 -6.51 -0.25 -0.50
C GLY A 127 -5.87 1.13 -0.59
N ASN A 128 -5.42 1.57 -1.78
CA ASN A 128 -4.83 2.91 -1.94
C ASN A 128 -5.90 4.03 -1.85
N GLY A 129 -7.11 3.77 -2.35
CA GLY A 129 -8.26 4.65 -2.15
C GLY A 129 -8.59 4.80 -0.66
N GLN A 130 -8.53 3.70 0.10
CA GLN A 130 -8.71 3.72 1.55
C GLN A 130 -7.57 4.44 2.27
N THR A 131 -6.32 4.33 1.78
CA THR A 131 -5.19 5.12 2.30
C THR A 131 -5.49 6.61 2.21
N LEU A 132 -5.89 7.11 1.04
CA LEU A 132 -6.24 8.52 0.87
C LEU A 132 -7.36 8.93 1.83
N ARG A 133 -8.42 8.13 1.93
CA ARG A 133 -9.57 8.37 2.82
C ARG A 133 -9.17 8.42 4.29
N LEU A 134 -8.35 7.49 4.76
CA LEU A 134 -7.81 7.50 6.12
C LEU A 134 -7.08 8.81 6.41
N LEU A 135 -6.18 9.22 5.51
CA LEU A 135 -5.33 10.38 5.70
C LEU A 135 -6.08 11.72 5.67
N THR A 136 -7.16 11.78 4.89
CA THR A 136 -7.88 13.05 4.65
C THR A 136 -9.15 13.20 5.46
N LYS A 137 -9.69 12.11 6.03
CA LYS A 137 -10.99 12.12 6.75
C LYS A 137 -11.00 11.29 8.04
N LEU A 138 -10.60 10.01 8.01
CA LEU A 138 -10.91 9.07 9.08
C LEU A 138 -9.97 9.16 10.28
N GLU A 139 -8.68 9.37 10.07
CA GLU A 139 -7.70 9.59 11.14
C GLU A 139 -7.83 11.04 11.67
N ASN A 140 -8.93 11.31 12.34
CA ASN A 140 -9.38 12.64 12.73
C ASN A 140 -8.58 13.29 13.89
N SER A 141 -7.29 13.00 13.98
CA SER A 141 -6.39 13.63 14.97
C SER A 141 -6.32 15.16 14.84
N TYR A 142 -6.70 15.68 13.66
CA TYR A 142 -6.73 17.12 13.34
C TYR A 142 -8.10 17.57 12.84
N GLY A 143 -9.16 17.03 13.42
CA GLY A 143 -10.55 17.36 13.08
C GLY A 143 -11.00 16.80 11.73
N ALA A 144 -11.78 17.58 10.99
CA ALA A 144 -12.37 17.17 9.71
C ALA A 144 -11.35 16.95 8.57
N TYR A 145 -10.06 17.18 8.81
CA TYR A 145 -9.00 17.10 7.80
C TYR A 145 -8.10 15.88 7.96
N GLY A 146 -8.54 14.87 8.69
CA GLY A 146 -7.79 13.64 8.91
C GLY A 146 -6.49 13.88 9.66
N LEU A 147 -5.35 13.45 9.11
CA LEU A 147 -4.02 13.76 9.63
C LEU A 147 -3.52 15.16 9.24
N ASP A 148 -4.22 15.84 8.35
CA ASP A 148 -3.88 17.19 7.87
C ASP A 148 -2.41 17.27 7.42
N LEU A 149 -2.02 16.34 6.56
CA LEU A 149 -0.66 16.26 5.99
C LEU A 149 -0.43 17.35 4.96
N THR A 150 0.84 17.60 4.65
CA THR A 150 1.20 18.52 3.58
C THR A 150 0.72 18.02 2.22
N ARG A 151 0.47 18.96 1.31
CA ARG A 151 0.01 18.64 -0.05
C ARG A 151 0.98 17.71 -0.78
N ARG A 152 2.30 17.91 -0.64
CA ARG A 152 3.29 17.07 -1.31
C ARG A 152 3.32 15.64 -0.76
N THR A 153 3.15 15.47 0.56
CA THR A 153 3.02 14.13 1.16
C THR A 153 1.79 13.41 0.61
N LEU A 154 0.64 14.08 0.54
CA LEU A 154 -0.58 13.50 -0.03
C LEU A 154 -0.46 13.20 -1.52
N LEU A 155 0.25 14.05 -2.30
CA LEU A 155 0.53 13.80 -3.70
C LEU A 155 1.39 12.54 -3.90
N GLY A 156 2.39 12.33 -3.05
CA GLY A 156 3.24 11.14 -3.08
C GLY A 156 2.49 9.85 -2.74
N ILE A 157 1.38 9.94 -1.98
CA ILE A 157 0.51 8.79 -1.67
C ILE A 157 -0.53 8.54 -2.76
N LEU A 158 -0.88 9.51 -3.57
CA LEU A 158 -1.87 9.35 -4.62
C LEU A 158 -1.31 8.53 -5.79
N LYS A 159 -1.22 7.21 -5.57
CA LYS A 159 -0.66 6.24 -6.54
C LYS A 159 -1.51 6.15 -7.82
N TYR A 160 -2.83 6.25 -7.68
CA TYR A 160 -3.80 6.14 -8.79
C TYR A 160 -4.68 7.39 -8.82
N PRO A 161 -4.29 8.45 -9.59
CA PRO A 161 -4.95 9.75 -9.55
C PRO A 161 -6.25 9.83 -10.36
N VAL A 162 -6.97 8.72 -10.48
CA VAL A 162 -8.23 8.63 -11.23
C VAL A 162 -9.36 8.14 -10.33
N PRO A 163 -10.59 8.68 -10.47
CA PRO A 163 -11.73 8.20 -9.69
C PRO A 163 -12.18 6.81 -10.18
N ARG A 164 -12.71 6.02 -9.26
CA ARG A 164 -13.17 4.66 -9.53
C ARG A 164 -14.14 4.59 -10.71
N SER A 165 -15.03 5.54 -10.84
CA SER A 165 -16.02 5.60 -11.92
C SER A 165 -15.42 5.62 -13.33
N ARG A 166 -14.17 6.08 -13.48
CA ARG A 166 -13.49 6.14 -14.78
C ARG A 166 -12.75 4.87 -15.16
N VAL A 167 -12.51 3.97 -14.20
CA VAL A 167 -11.69 2.76 -14.42
C VAL A 167 -12.45 1.47 -14.18
N ILE A 168 -13.65 1.51 -13.61
CA ILE A 168 -14.44 0.30 -13.41
C ILE A 168 -14.80 -0.36 -14.75
N ALA A 169 -14.71 -1.70 -14.82
CA ALA A 169 -15.08 -2.48 -15.98
C ALA A 169 -16.53 -2.19 -16.43
N LEU A 170 -16.77 -2.16 -17.74
CA LEU A 170 -18.09 -1.80 -18.33
C LEU A 170 -19.13 -2.91 -18.21
N GLY A 171 -18.72 -4.16 -18.00
CA GLY A 171 -19.63 -5.29 -17.78
C GLY A 171 -20.20 -5.25 -16.36
N LYS A 172 -21.47 -5.65 -16.20
CA LYS A 172 -21.95 -5.98 -14.87
C LYS A 172 -21.19 -7.20 -14.40
N LEU A 173 -20.43 -7.04 -13.33
CA LEU A 173 -19.96 -8.18 -12.57
C LEU A 173 -21.20 -8.83 -11.96
N GLU A 174 -21.64 -9.96 -12.54
CA GLU A 174 -22.77 -10.70 -12.00
C GLU A 174 -22.44 -11.14 -10.58
N ALA A 175 -23.40 -10.90 -9.67
CA ALA A 175 -23.28 -11.43 -8.32
C ALA A 175 -23.10 -12.95 -8.42
N VAL A 176 -22.05 -13.47 -7.80
CA VAL A 176 -21.76 -14.91 -7.86
C VAL A 176 -22.92 -15.64 -7.20
N ASN A 177 -23.74 -16.27 -8.01
CA ASN A 177 -24.81 -17.13 -7.53
C ASN A 177 -24.23 -18.51 -7.20
N THR A 178 -23.45 -18.58 -6.12
CA THR A 178 -22.88 -19.84 -5.66
C THR A 178 -23.67 -20.35 -4.47
N LEU A 179 -23.92 -21.66 -4.45
CA LEU A 179 -24.53 -22.40 -3.32
C LEU A 179 -23.81 -22.13 -1.98
N HIS A 180 -22.58 -21.64 -2.00
CA HIS A 180 -21.73 -21.51 -0.83
C HIS A 180 -21.43 -20.05 -0.42
N LYS A 181 -22.01 -19.05 -1.08
CA LYS A 181 -21.79 -17.62 -0.80
C LYS A 181 -20.30 -17.20 -0.79
N THR A 182 -19.45 -17.91 -1.52
CA THR A 182 -18.05 -17.62 -1.65
C THR A 182 -17.76 -16.98 -2.99
N ILE A 183 -16.78 -16.09 -3.06
CA ILE A 183 -16.40 -15.38 -4.26
C ILE A 183 -15.00 -15.82 -4.72
N ARG A 184 -14.79 -15.83 -6.02
CA ARG A 184 -13.43 -16.05 -6.56
C ARG A 184 -12.66 -14.74 -6.51
N ILE A 185 -11.46 -14.76 -5.94
CA ILE A 185 -10.62 -13.58 -5.81
C ILE A 185 -10.42 -12.88 -7.14
N ASN A 186 -10.05 -13.62 -8.19
CA ASN A 186 -9.73 -13.06 -9.50
C ASN A 186 -10.91 -12.36 -10.20
N ASP A 187 -12.14 -12.74 -9.85
CA ASP A 187 -13.35 -12.16 -10.47
C ASP A 187 -13.70 -10.79 -9.86
N TRP A 188 -13.19 -10.49 -8.67
CA TRP A 188 -13.56 -9.31 -7.89
C TRP A 188 -12.37 -8.45 -7.46
N LEU A 189 -11.25 -8.56 -8.17
CA LEU A 189 -10.10 -7.65 -7.96
C LEU A 189 -10.57 -6.20 -8.11
N PRO A 190 -10.26 -5.31 -7.14
CA PRO A 190 -10.71 -3.94 -7.21
C PRO A 190 -10.00 -3.14 -8.31
N PRO A 191 -10.70 -2.19 -8.95
CA PRO A 191 -10.05 -1.23 -9.83
C PRO A 191 -9.14 -0.32 -9.04
N LYS A 192 -7.91 -0.15 -9.48
CA LYS A 192 -6.91 0.72 -8.84
C LYS A 192 -7.25 2.19 -9.07
N ALA A 193 -7.79 2.84 -8.02
CA ALA A 193 -8.37 4.20 -8.09
C ALA A 193 -8.62 4.77 -6.70
N TYR A 194 -8.87 6.08 -6.62
CA TYR A 194 -9.48 6.66 -5.41
C TYR A 194 -11.00 6.57 -5.46
N PHE A 195 -11.66 6.63 -4.28
CA PHE A 195 -13.14 6.61 -4.22
C PHE A 195 -13.74 7.92 -4.73
N ASN A 196 -14.84 7.84 -5.46
CA ASN A 196 -15.50 9.04 -5.99
C ASN A 196 -15.88 10.06 -4.90
N CYS A 197 -16.17 9.59 -3.68
CA CYS A 197 -16.47 10.46 -2.54
C CYS A 197 -15.25 11.23 -2.01
N GLU A 198 -14.04 10.98 -2.51
CA GLU A 198 -12.80 11.72 -2.19
C GLU A 198 -12.45 12.76 -3.27
N GLN A 199 -13.35 13.05 -4.22
CA GLN A 199 -13.09 13.97 -5.33
C GLN A 199 -12.65 15.36 -4.84
N ALA A 200 -13.31 15.91 -3.82
CA ALA A 200 -13.01 17.24 -3.30
C ALA A 200 -11.59 17.32 -2.69
N GLU A 201 -11.11 16.24 -2.08
CA GLU A 201 -9.76 16.11 -1.55
C GLU A 201 -8.72 16.09 -2.67
N VAL A 202 -9.01 15.33 -3.73
CA VAL A 202 -8.13 15.25 -4.91
C VAL A 202 -8.13 16.58 -5.67
N ASP A 203 -9.26 17.25 -5.82
CA ASP A 203 -9.34 18.58 -6.47
C ASP A 203 -8.49 19.60 -5.72
N TRP A 204 -8.58 19.63 -4.37
CA TRP A 204 -7.70 20.47 -3.57
C TRP A 204 -6.23 20.11 -3.75
N LEU A 205 -5.92 18.81 -3.78
CA LEU A 205 -4.56 18.31 -3.94
C LEU A 205 -3.94 18.73 -5.27
N LEU A 206 -4.72 18.62 -6.36
CA LEU A 206 -4.27 18.91 -7.71
C LEU A 206 -4.41 20.39 -8.12
N ALA A 207 -5.07 21.23 -7.30
CA ALA A 207 -5.30 22.63 -7.60
C ALA A 207 -4.06 23.46 -8.02
N PRO A 208 -2.83 23.16 -7.53
CA PRO A 208 -1.64 23.89 -7.98
C PRO A 208 -1.18 23.62 -9.41
N PHE A 209 -1.63 22.54 -10.03
CA PHE A 209 -1.27 22.20 -11.40
C PHE A 209 -2.13 22.97 -12.42
N SER A 210 -1.57 23.18 -13.59
CA SER A 210 -2.33 23.72 -14.72
C SER A 210 -3.47 22.76 -15.11
N GLU A 211 -4.46 23.25 -15.82
CA GLU A 211 -5.58 22.43 -16.32
C GLU A 211 -5.06 21.31 -17.25
N GLY A 212 -4.06 21.63 -18.09
CA GLY A 212 -3.37 20.65 -18.95
C GLY A 212 -2.71 19.55 -18.16
N ASP A 213 -1.90 19.91 -17.16
CA ASP A 213 -1.25 18.94 -16.28
C ASP A 213 -2.24 18.05 -15.52
N ARG A 214 -3.33 18.65 -14.99
CA ARG A 214 -4.37 17.89 -14.28
C ARG A 214 -5.07 16.89 -15.18
N SER A 215 -5.47 17.33 -16.37
CA SER A 215 -6.14 16.46 -17.35
C SER A 215 -5.24 15.30 -17.78
N LEU A 216 -3.97 15.59 -18.03
CA LEU A 216 -2.99 14.59 -18.44
C LEU A 216 -2.65 13.62 -17.29
N PHE A 217 -2.45 14.13 -16.08
CA PHE A 217 -2.14 13.31 -14.89
C PHE A 217 -3.27 12.33 -14.57
N GLN A 218 -4.51 12.73 -14.78
CA GLN A 218 -5.69 11.88 -14.60
C GLN A 218 -6.07 11.08 -15.85
N SER A 219 -5.20 10.98 -16.86
CA SER A 219 -5.46 10.17 -18.04
C SER A 219 -5.30 8.66 -17.78
N LEU A 220 -5.81 7.85 -18.69
CA LEU A 220 -5.76 6.40 -18.62
C LEU A 220 -4.76 5.85 -19.63
N ARG A 221 -3.85 4.99 -19.16
CA ARG A 221 -2.99 4.19 -20.04
C ARG A 221 -3.80 3.09 -20.73
N LYS A 222 -4.78 2.54 -20.01
CA LYS A 222 -5.72 1.55 -20.51
C LYS A 222 -7.14 1.96 -20.13
N PRO A 223 -8.04 2.18 -21.10
CA PRO A 223 -9.45 2.42 -20.80
C PRO A 223 -10.11 1.14 -20.28
N PRO A 224 -11.21 1.24 -19.51
CA PRO A 224 -11.97 0.07 -19.09
C PRO A 224 -12.61 -0.65 -20.27
N ALA A 225 -12.68 -1.97 -20.18
CA ALA A 225 -13.34 -2.85 -21.17
C ALA A 225 -14.41 -3.70 -20.46
N GLN A 226 -15.10 -4.58 -21.21
CA GLN A 226 -16.26 -5.35 -20.71
C GLN A 226 -15.84 -6.27 -19.58
N ASN A 227 -14.88 -6.70 -19.17
CA ASN A 227 -14.52 -7.53 -18.01
C ASN A 227 -13.13 -7.13 -17.47
N GLU A 228 -12.70 -5.95 -17.80
CA GLU A 228 -11.37 -5.50 -17.44
C GLU A 228 -11.40 -4.04 -16.99
N HIS A 229 -10.83 -3.81 -15.82
CA HIS A 229 -10.69 -2.47 -15.29
C HIS A 229 -9.66 -1.65 -16.07
N GLY A 230 -9.93 -0.36 -16.20
CA GLY A 230 -8.96 0.60 -16.72
C GLY A 230 -7.77 0.79 -15.79
N ARG A 231 -6.73 1.46 -16.30
CA ARG A 231 -5.52 1.76 -15.53
C ARG A 231 -5.11 3.21 -15.74
N SER A 232 -4.79 3.92 -14.66
CA SER A 232 -4.17 5.25 -14.72
C SER A 232 -2.83 5.20 -15.45
N ALA A 233 -2.48 6.32 -16.09
CA ALA A 233 -1.24 6.41 -16.86
C ALA A 233 -0.04 6.84 -16.02
N PHE A 234 -0.25 7.70 -15.02
CA PHE A 234 0.81 8.43 -14.34
C PHE A 234 0.69 8.39 -12.82
N HIS A 235 1.79 8.61 -12.15
CA HIS A 235 1.94 8.93 -10.74
C HIS A 235 3.00 10.04 -10.56
N SER A 236 3.09 10.65 -9.39
CA SER A 236 4.02 11.74 -9.14
C SER A 236 5.45 11.24 -8.93
N PHE A 237 6.43 12.16 -9.02
CA PHE A 237 7.84 11.87 -8.78
C PHE A 237 8.07 11.22 -7.41
N ASP A 238 7.52 11.80 -6.34
CA ASP A 238 7.69 11.25 -5.00
C ASP A 238 7.00 9.88 -4.84
N CYS A 239 5.88 9.67 -5.54
CA CYS A 239 5.20 8.37 -5.59
C CYS A 239 6.06 7.31 -6.29
N SER A 240 6.77 7.67 -7.37
CA SER A 240 7.66 6.72 -8.05
C SER A 240 8.82 6.24 -7.16
N ILE A 241 9.31 7.09 -6.27
CA ILE A 241 10.32 6.69 -5.28
C ILE A 241 9.74 5.67 -4.29
N MET A 242 8.54 5.91 -3.80
CA MET A 242 7.84 4.97 -2.91
C MET A 242 7.57 3.63 -3.62
N ASP A 243 7.11 3.65 -4.88
CA ASP A 243 6.82 2.46 -5.67
C ASP A 243 8.07 1.58 -5.86
N VAL A 244 9.20 2.18 -6.24
CA VAL A 244 10.46 1.44 -6.38
C VAL A 244 10.94 0.91 -5.03
N ALA A 245 10.80 1.69 -3.95
CA ALA A 245 11.19 1.25 -2.61
C ALA A 245 10.33 0.07 -2.12
N ASP A 246 9.03 0.09 -2.39
CA ASP A 246 8.09 -0.99 -2.08
C ASP A 246 8.43 -2.26 -2.87
N ASP A 247 8.67 -2.10 -4.19
CA ASP A 247 9.09 -3.20 -5.07
C ASP A 247 10.39 -3.87 -4.61
N ILE A 248 11.38 -3.09 -4.15
CA ILE A 248 12.63 -3.63 -3.58
C ILE A 248 12.34 -4.37 -2.27
N GLY A 249 11.51 -3.80 -1.39
CA GLY A 249 11.06 -4.46 -0.16
C GLY A 249 10.42 -5.81 -0.46
N TYR A 250 9.43 -5.83 -1.35
CA TYR A 250 8.74 -7.04 -1.79
C TYR A 250 9.68 -8.07 -2.44
N GLY A 251 10.55 -7.63 -3.36
CA GLY A 251 11.42 -8.55 -4.10
C GLY A 251 12.59 -9.10 -3.30
N VAL A 252 13.08 -8.40 -2.27
CA VAL A 252 14.30 -8.80 -1.55
C VAL A 252 14.01 -9.20 -0.11
N HIS A 253 13.21 -8.44 0.63
CA HIS A 253 12.94 -8.77 2.04
C HIS A 253 11.91 -9.89 2.20
N ASP A 254 10.90 -9.95 1.34
CA ASP A 254 9.96 -11.07 1.35
C ASP A 254 10.62 -12.36 0.83
N LEU A 255 11.60 -12.24 -0.08
CA LEU A 255 12.46 -13.37 -0.45
C LEU A 255 13.28 -13.87 0.74
N GLU A 256 13.85 -12.98 1.57
CA GLU A 256 14.57 -13.36 2.77
C GLU A 256 13.69 -14.19 3.70
N ASP A 257 12.45 -13.75 3.93
CA ASP A 257 11.49 -14.48 4.76
C ASP A 257 11.14 -15.85 4.15
N ALA A 258 10.91 -15.89 2.84
CA ALA A 258 10.63 -17.13 2.13
C ALA A 258 11.76 -18.16 2.23
N ILE A 259 13.01 -17.71 2.18
CA ILE A 259 14.19 -18.56 2.37
C ILE A 259 14.28 -19.03 3.84
N HIS A 260 14.05 -18.11 4.80
CA HIS A 260 14.07 -18.45 6.23
C HIS A 260 13.03 -19.52 6.56
N LEU A 261 11.83 -19.40 6.03
CA LEU A 261 10.73 -20.35 6.18
C LEU A 261 10.88 -21.60 5.31
N ARG A 262 11.95 -21.72 4.52
CA ARG A 262 12.23 -22.82 3.58
C ARG A 262 11.15 -23.01 2.49
N LEU A 263 10.39 -22.00 2.19
CA LEU A 263 9.45 -21.98 1.06
C LEU A 263 10.19 -21.86 -0.26
N ILE A 264 11.30 -21.10 -0.25
CA ILE A 264 12.22 -20.99 -1.38
C ILE A 264 13.55 -21.61 -0.99
N THR A 265 13.93 -22.68 -1.72
CA THR A 265 15.19 -23.41 -1.57
C THR A 265 16.17 -23.00 -2.66
N ARG A 266 17.47 -23.32 -2.46
CA ARG A 266 18.55 -22.91 -3.37
C ARG A 266 18.30 -23.31 -4.83
N ASP A 267 17.82 -24.52 -5.06
CA ASP A 267 17.54 -25.06 -6.40
C ASP A 267 16.51 -24.25 -7.19
N LYS A 268 15.68 -23.47 -6.53
CA LYS A 268 14.67 -22.61 -7.18
C LYS A 268 15.25 -21.29 -7.68
N ILE A 269 16.34 -20.82 -7.09
CA ILE A 269 17.01 -19.56 -7.47
C ILE A 269 18.30 -19.84 -8.25
N ASP A 270 19.09 -20.84 -7.83
CA ASP A 270 20.38 -21.20 -8.44
C ASP A 270 20.18 -21.87 -9.80
N CYS A 271 19.76 -21.10 -10.79
CA CYS A 271 19.43 -21.57 -12.12
C CYS A 271 20.00 -20.63 -13.21
N PRO A 272 20.11 -21.09 -14.48
CA PRO A 272 20.64 -20.28 -15.57
C PRO A 272 19.93 -18.94 -15.77
N GLY A 273 18.62 -18.88 -15.46
CA GLY A 273 17.85 -17.64 -15.55
C GLY A 273 18.37 -16.57 -14.58
N PHE A 274 18.56 -16.93 -13.32
CA PHE A 274 19.12 -16.04 -12.31
C PHE A 274 20.58 -15.67 -12.62
N HIS A 275 21.39 -16.66 -13.03
CA HIS A 275 22.80 -16.42 -13.37
C HIS A 275 22.96 -15.36 -14.44
N ASN A 276 22.21 -15.47 -15.54
CA ASN A 276 22.26 -14.52 -16.65
C ASN A 276 21.84 -13.09 -16.23
N LEU A 277 20.92 -12.98 -15.27
CA LEU A 277 20.47 -11.68 -14.77
C LEU A 277 21.53 -11.04 -13.85
N VAL A 278 22.14 -11.84 -12.99
CA VAL A 278 23.14 -11.36 -12.02
C VAL A 278 24.47 -11.08 -12.69
N ASP A 279 24.91 -11.92 -13.64
CA ASP A 279 26.21 -11.78 -14.35
C ASP A 279 26.31 -10.47 -15.12
N GLY A 280 25.19 -9.88 -15.55
CA GLY A 280 25.13 -8.57 -16.18
C GLY A 280 25.20 -7.38 -15.20
N THR A 281 25.38 -7.63 -13.91
CA THR A 281 25.37 -6.62 -12.85
C THR A 281 26.68 -6.65 -12.03
N PRO A 282 26.97 -5.63 -11.21
CA PRO A 282 28.10 -5.67 -10.26
C PRO A 282 28.08 -6.88 -9.31
N LEU A 283 26.89 -7.44 -9.00
CA LEU A 283 26.76 -8.64 -8.16
C LEU A 283 27.32 -9.91 -8.84
N GLY A 284 27.42 -9.92 -10.18
CA GLY A 284 27.88 -11.08 -10.95
C GLY A 284 29.32 -11.48 -10.65
N GLN A 285 30.18 -10.51 -10.31
CA GLN A 285 31.57 -10.79 -9.95
C GLN A 285 31.70 -11.73 -8.72
N GLN A 286 30.70 -11.73 -7.85
CA GLN A 286 30.66 -12.53 -6.63
C GLN A 286 29.42 -13.43 -6.54
N ARG A 287 28.80 -13.79 -7.68
CA ARG A 287 27.55 -14.58 -7.74
C ARG A 287 27.56 -15.81 -6.83
N ASN A 288 28.65 -16.62 -6.89
CA ASN A 288 28.73 -17.82 -6.08
C ASN A 288 28.80 -17.52 -4.58
N ALA A 289 29.49 -16.45 -4.18
CA ALA A 289 29.52 -15.99 -2.80
C ALA A 289 28.14 -15.48 -2.38
N LEU A 290 27.47 -14.67 -3.21
CA LEU A 290 26.10 -14.17 -3.00
C LEU A 290 25.13 -15.33 -2.76
N LEU A 291 25.13 -16.36 -3.62
CA LEU A 291 24.26 -17.54 -3.44
C LEU A 291 24.60 -18.34 -2.19
N ASN A 292 25.89 -18.52 -1.88
CA ASN A 292 26.30 -19.22 -0.66
C ASN A 292 25.86 -18.46 0.59
N HIS A 293 25.99 -17.15 0.61
CA HIS A 293 25.55 -16.31 1.73
C HIS A 293 24.02 -16.28 1.84
N LEU A 294 23.31 -16.14 0.73
CA LEU A 294 21.84 -16.07 0.72
C LEU A 294 21.19 -17.33 1.34
N PHE A 295 21.76 -18.51 1.08
CA PHE A 295 21.29 -19.80 1.62
C PHE A 295 22.09 -20.33 2.79
N SER A 296 22.90 -19.49 3.42
CA SER A 296 23.68 -19.87 4.61
C SER A 296 22.77 -20.08 5.83
N SER A 297 23.19 -21.01 6.70
CA SER A 297 22.61 -21.15 8.04
C SER A 297 22.97 -20.01 8.99
N GLN A 298 24.03 -19.23 8.66
CA GLN A 298 24.48 -18.10 9.47
C GLN A 298 23.70 -16.84 9.12
N LEU A 299 23.05 -16.23 10.13
CA LEU A 299 22.24 -15.04 9.94
C LEU A 299 23.03 -13.87 9.32
N PHE A 300 24.26 -13.63 9.77
CA PHE A 300 25.07 -12.51 9.30
C PHE A 300 25.41 -12.61 7.80
N GLU A 301 25.67 -13.84 7.30
CA GLU A 301 25.94 -14.08 5.87
C GLU A 301 24.69 -13.79 5.01
N ARG A 302 23.51 -14.29 5.45
CA ARG A 302 22.26 -13.96 4.77
C ARG A 302 22.00 -12.45 4.75
N LYS A 303 22.18 -11.76 5.88
CA LYS A 303 22.01 -10.30 5.95
C LYS A 303 22.99 -9.56 5.06
N GLN A 304 24.22 -10.06 4.89
CA GLN A 304 25.16 -9.50 3.94
C GLN A 304 24.65 -9.62 2.50
N ALA A 305 24.23 -10.80 2.07
CA ALA A 305 23.69 -11.02 0.72
C ALA A 305 22.45 -10.13 0.42
N ILE A 306 21.52 -10.04 1.38
CA ILE A 306 20.35 -9.17 1.29
C ILE A 306 20.78 -7.70 1.18
N GLY A 307 21.72 -7.26 2.03
CA GLY A 307 22.24 -5.88 2.00
C GLY A 307 22.94 -5.54 0.68
N GLU A 308 23.70 -6.45 0.09
CA GLU A 308 24.35 -6.28 -1.23
C GLU A 308 23.30 -6.10 -2.34
N MET A 309 22.24 -6.93 -2.37
CA MET A 309 21.16 -6.82 -3.34
C MET A 309 20.38 -5.50 -3.19
N VAL A 310 19.99 -5.14 -1.96
CA VAL A 310 19.29 -3.88 -1.68
C VAL A 310 20.15 -2.68 -2.09
N ASN A 311 21.44 -2.67 -1.73
CA ASN A 311 22.36 -1.58 -2.10
C ASN A 311 22.49 -1.44 -3.62
N TYR A 312 22.65 -2.55 -4.33
CA TYR A 312 22.69 -2.55 -5.79
C TYR A 312 21.42 -1.92 -6.39
N LEU A 313 20.24 -2.35 -5.95
CA LEU A 313 18.97 -1.85 -6.47
C LEU A 313 18.78 -0.35 -6.16
N ILE A 314 19.15 0.11 -4.95
CA ILE A 314 19.11 1.53 -4.59
C ILE A 314 20.02 2.36 -5.49
N THR A 315 21.25 1.89 -5.72
CA THR A 315 22.23 2.64 -6.53
C THR A 315 21.95 2.58 -8.03
N ALA A 316 21.15 1.63 -8.48
CA ALA A 316 20.70 1.49 -9.87
C ALA A 316 19.45 2.33 -10.19
N THR A 317 18.99 3.22 -9.30
CA THR A 317 17.88 4.14 -9.56
C THR A 317 18.34 5.34 -10.39
N GLN A 318 17.53 5.74 -11.35
CA GLN A 318 17.77 6.90 -12.20
C GLN A 318 16.50 7.74 -12.38
N ILE A 319 16.67 9.05 -12.61
CA ILE A 319 15.57 9.97 -12.95
C ILE A 319 15.33 9.91 -14.44
N GLU A 320 14.07 9.68 -14.83
CA GLU A 320 13.64 9.67 -16.21
C GLU A 320 12.52 10.69 -16.45
N THR A 321 12.47 11.21 -17.66
CA THR A 321 11.36 12.04 -18.10
C THR A 321 10.21 11.13 -18.56
N THR A 322 9.00 11.41 -18.10
CA THR A 322 7.80 10.71 -18.62
C THR A 322 7.60 11.04 -20.12
N ASP A 323 6.96 10.15 -20.85
CA ASP A 323 6.66 10.33 -22.29
C ASP A 323 5.60 11.42 -22.56
N ALA A 324 5.19 12.17 -21.50
CA ALA A 324 4.13 13.16 -21.57
C ALA A 324 4.64 14.58 -21.34
N ASN A 325 4.02 15.55 -22.00
CA ASN A 325 4.41 16.96 -21.93
C ASN A 325 3.84 17.66 -20.69
N PHE A 326 4.26 17.23 -19.51
CA PHE A 326 3.94 17.91 -18.26
C PHE A 326 4.75 19.21 -18.12
N GLU A 327 4.10 20.27 -17.65
CA GLU A 327 4.74 21.54 -17.28
C GLU A 327 5.40 21.44 -15.89
N ASN A 328 4.71 20.77 -14.95
CA ASN A 328 5.20 20.70 -13.57
C ASN A 328 6.22 19.56 -13.39
N PRO A 329 7.42 19.85 -12.83
CA PRO A 329 8.45 18.85 -12.64
C PRO A 329 8.05 17.65 -11.79
N LEU A 330 7.14 17.80 -10.80
CA LEU A 330 6.65 16.70 -9.97
C LEU A 330 5.83 15.66 -10.74
N LEU A 331 5.35 15.99 -11.93
CA LEU A 331 4.60 15.09 -12.82
C LEU A 331 5.45 14.68 -14.04
N LYS A 332 6.41 15.55 -14.43
CA LYS A 332 7.27 15.36 -15.60
C LYS A 332 8.32 14.29 -15.40
N TYR A 333 8.81 14.13 -14.18
CA TYR A 333 9.88 13.20 -13.87
C TYR A 333 9.37 12.05 -13.00
N ASN A 334 9.92 10.86 -13.22
CA ASN A 334 9.80 9.71 -12.35
C ASN A 334 11.18 9.09 -12.11
N ILE A 335 11.29 8.19 -11.14
CA ILE A 335 12.46 7.31 -11.04
C ILE A 335 12.11 5.93 -11.62
N ASN A 336 13.11 5.31 -12.22
CA ASN A 336 13.08 3.92 -12.64
C ASN A 336 14.40 3.24 -12.26
N LEU A 337 14.40 1.93 -12.27
CA LEU A 337 15.65 1.15 -12.18
C LEU A 337 16.31 1.09 -13.56
N LEU A 338 17.63 1.01 -13.58
CA LEU A 338 18.36 0.60 -14.78
C LEU A 338 17.78 -0.74 -15.30
N PRO A 339 17.72 -0.95 -16.62
CA PRO A 339 17.02 -2.12 -17.20
C PRO A 339 17.49 -3.46 -16.66
N GLU A 340 18.78 -3.65 -16.39
CA GLU A 340 19.33 -4.87 -15.80
C GLU A 340 18.87 -5.07 -14.35
N ALA A 341 18.86 -4.00 -13.55
CA ALA A 341 18.40 -4.04 -12.17
C ALA A 341 16.87 -4.31 -12.10
N GLY A 342 16.11 -3.69 -13.01
CA GLY A 342 14.67 -3.93 -13.13
C GLY A 342 14.37 -5.40 -13.45
N ARG A 343 15.06 -5.99 -14.42
CA ARG A 343 14.88 -7.42 -14.76
C ARG A 343 15.22 -8.34 -13.59
N LEU A 344 16.30 -8.04 -12.84
CA LEU A 344 16.65 -8.82 -11.66
C LEU A 344 15.55 -8.71 -10.59
N LEU A 345 15.08 -7.51 -10.29
CA LEU A 345 14.01 -7.28 -9.32
C LEU A 345 12.71 -8.00 -9.71
N ASP A 346 12.32 -7.91 -10.98
CA ASP A 346 11.13 -8.61 -11.49
C ASP A 346 11.26 -10.13 -11.34
N TYR A 347 12.47 -10.69 -11.58
CA TYR A 347 12.72 -12.10 -11.34
C TYR A 347 12.54 -12.47 -9.87
N LEU A 348 13.10 -11.69 -8.93
CA LEU A 348 12.96 -11.94 -7.49
C LEU A 348 11.50 -11.85 -7.05
N LYS A 349 10.77 -10.82 -7.49
CA LYS A 349 9.33 -10.66 -7.24
C LYS A 349 8.53 -11.87 -7.75
N ASN A 350 8.83 -12.35 -8.96
CA ASN A 350 8.18 -13.53 -9.52
C ASN A 350 8.48 -14.80 -8.73
N CYS A 351 9.70 -14.97 -8.22
CA CYS A 351 10.04 -16.09 -7.33
C CYS A 351 9.18 -16.08 -6.05
N VAL A 352 9.07 -14.91 -5.40
CA VAL A 352 8.21 -14.75 -4.22
C VAL A 352 6.75 -15.05 -4.57
N TYR A 353 6.24 -14.48 -5.66
CA TYR A 353 4.88 -14.72 -6.10
C TYR A 353 4.59 -16.21 -6.30
N GLN A 354 5.39 -16.90 -7.10
CA GLN A 354 5.14 -18.30 -7.47
C GLN A 354 5.28 -19.28 -6.29
N HIS A 355 6.21 -19.03 -5.38
CA HIS A 355 6.53 -19.99 -4.32
C HIS A 355 5.93 -19.66 -2.96
N VAL A 356 5.44 -18.43 -2.77
CA VAL A 356 4.86 -17.99 -1.50
C VAL A 356 3.41 -17.56 -1.70
N ILE A 357 3.18 -16.52 -2.52
CA ILE A 357 1.83 -15.94 -2.68
C ILE A 357 0.85 -16.92 -3.33
N ASP A 358 1.31 -17.66 -4.34
CA ASP A 358 0.49 -18.65 -5.07
C ASP A 358 0.51 -20.06 -4.44
N SER A 359 1.09 -20.21 -3.23
CA SER A 359 1.09 -21.47 -2.49
C SER A 359 -0.30 -21.83 -1.97
N GLN A 360 -0.53 -23.12 -1.71
CA GLN A 360 -1.80 -23.60 -1.16
C GLN A 360 -2.06 -23.00 0.22
N GLU A 361 -1.03 -22.88 1.04
CA GLU A 361 -1.08 -22.33 2.40
C GLU A 361 -1.52 -20.88 2.38
N ALA A 362 -0.86 -20.03 1.59
CA ALA A 362 -1.20 -18.61 1.45
C ALA A 362 -2.62 -18.43 0.89
N ARG A 363 -2.98 -19.19 -0.14
CA ARG A 363 -4.33 -19.17 -0.72
C ARG A 363 -5.41 -19.63 0.26
N THR A 364 -5.12 -20.63 1.10
CA THR A 364 -6.06 -21.09 2.13
C THR A 364 -6.28 -20.02 3.20
N PHE A 365 -5.21 -19.37 3.64
CA PHE A 365 -5.28 -18.26 4.60
C PHE A 365 -6.09 -17.09 4.02
N GLU A 366 -5.76 -16.67 2.81
CA GLU A 366 -6.45 -15.59 2.09
C GLU A 366 -7.96 -15.86 1.94
N TYR A 367 -8.33 -17.09 1.57
CA TYR A 367 -9.72 -17.52 1.45
C TYR A 367 -10.45 -17.52 2.78
N GLY A 368 -9.78 -17.98 3.84
CA GLY A 368 -10.32 -17.93 5.21
C GLY A 368 -10.63 -16.50 5.64
N GLY A 369 -9.66 -15.61 5.46
CA GLY A 369 -9.82 -14.18 5.76
C GLY A 369 -10.93 -13.51 4.94
N GLN A 370 -11.02 -13.83 3.64
CA GLN A 370 -12.11 -13.38 2.77
C GLN A 370 -13.47 -13.75 3.34
N THR A 371 -13.63 -15.01 3.78
CA THR A 371 -14.89 -15.50 4.37
C THR A 371 -15.24 -14.75 5.66
N VAL A 372 -14.25 -14.47 6.51
CA VAL A 372 -14.43 -13.67 7.73
C VAL A 372 -14.97 -12.29 7.41
N VAL A 373 -14.35 -11.59 6.45
CA VAL A 373 -14.75 -10.22 6.06
C VAL A 373 -16.15 -10.20 5.45
N LEU A 374 -16.50 -11.14 4.57
CA LEU A 374 -17.83 -11.26 3.99
C LEU A 374 -18.91 -11.39 5.08
N ARG A 375 -18.71 -12.32 6.02
CA ARG A 375 -19.67 -12.55 7.11
C ARG A 375 -19.78 -11.39 8.07
N LEU A 376 -18.67 -10.75 8.40
CA LEU A 376 -18.68 -9.56 9.23
C LEU A 376 -19.45 -8.42 8.56
N PHE A 377 -19.25 -8.22 7.26
CA PHE A 377 -19.97 -7.18 6.52
C PHE A 377 -21.48 -7.47 6.49
N GLU A 378 -21.88 -8.70 6.16
CA GLU A 378 -23.30 -9.11 6.18
C GLU A 378 -23.95 -8.89 7.56
N ALA A 379 -23.29 -9.31 8.64
CA ALA A 379 -23.84 -9.16 9.98
C ALA A 379 -23.96 -7.69 10.39
N ILE A 380 -22.90 -6.89 10.18
CA ILE A 380 -22.85 -5.51 10.63
C ILE A 380 -23.79 -4.64 9.79
N SER A 381 -23.86 -4.83 8.47
CA SER A 381 -24.78 -4.08 7.60
C SER A 381 -26.25 -4.42 7.85
N SER A 382 -26.54 -5.67 8.27
CA SER A 382 -27.90 -6.08 8.64
C SER A 382 -28.34 -5.55 10.01
N ASN A 383 -27.42 -5.26 10.92
CA ASN A 383 -27.72 -4.77 12.27
C ASN A 383 -26.72 -3.72 12.78
N PRO A 384 -26.57 -2.59 12.06
CA PRO A 384 -25.51 -1.62 12.32
C PRO A 384 -25.62 -0.93 13.67
N THR A 385 -26.85 -0.67 14.12
CA THR A 385 -27.11 0.00 15.42
C THR A 385 -26.66 -0.81 16.63
N SER A 386 -26.63 -2.14 16.49
CA SER A 386 -26.21 -3.05 17.56
C SER A 386 -24.74 -3.45 17.49
N LEU A 387 -24.16 -3.51 16.28
CA LEU A 387 -22.84 -4.11 16.05
C LEU A 387 -21.72 -3.09 15.80
N LEU A 388 -22.07 -1.86 15.41
CA LEU A 388 -21.09 -0.78 15.35
C LEU A 388 -20.80 -0.20 16.75
N ASP A 389 -19.55 0.23 16.95
CA ASP A 389 -19.22 1.00 18.15
C ASP A 389 -19.94 2.37 18.15
N THR A 390 -19.88 3.08 19.29
CA THR A 390 -20.63 4.33 19.48
C THR A 390 -20.32 5.38 18.41
N LYS A 391 -19.04 5.55 18.03
CA LYS A 391 -18.61 6.53 17.04
C LYS A 391 -19.14 6.17 15.66
N ASN A 392 -18.92 4.93 15.22
CA ASN A 392 -19.32 4.48 13.89
C ASN A 392 -20.85 4.38 13.76
N ARG A 393 -21.55 4.03 14.83
CA ARG A 393 -23.02 4.07 14.89
C ARG A 393 -23.57 5.47 14.68
N GLN A 394 -22.95 6.47 15.31
CA GLN A 394 -23.33 7.87 15.11
C GLN A 394 -23.12 8.29 13.66
N LEU A 395 -21.95 8.01 13.06
CA LEU A 395 -21.66 8.30 11.65
C LEU A 395 -22.63 7.58 10.70
N TYR A 396 -23.00 6.33 11.00
CA TYR A 396 -23.97 5.58 10.23
C TYR A 396 -25.36 6.24 10.24
N ASN A 397 -25.82 6.69 11.41
CA ASN A 397 -27.11 7.35 11.57
C ASN A 397 -27.15 8.77 10.95
N GLU A 398 -26.01 9.44 10.85
CA GLU A 398 -25.85 10.77 10.24
C GLU A 398 -25.65 10.69 8.73
N ALA A 399 -25.48 9.50 8.14
CA ALA A 399 -25.27 9.32 6.71
C ALA A 399 -26.48 9.82 5.91
N SER A 400 -26.20 10.56 4.83
CA SER A 400 -27.20 11.18 3.98
C SER A 400 -27.73 10.25 2.88
N SER A 401 -27.08 9.11 2.68
CA SER A 401 -27.45 8.10 1.67
C SER A 401 -27.03 6.70 2.11
N ASP A 402 -27.61 5.67 1.48
CA ASP A 402 -27.23 4.28 1.69
C ASP A 402 -25.75 4.04 1.35
N ASP A 403 -25.22 4.70 0.33
CA ASP A 403 -23.81 4.62 -0.04
C ASP A 403 -22.89 5.11 1.08
N GLU A 404 -23.24 6.23 1.73
CA GLU A 404 -22.49 6.76 2.87
C GLU A 404 -22.63 5.84 4.09
N ALA A 405 -23.82 5.32 4.36
CA ALA A 405 -24.07 4.40 5.46
C ALA A 405 -23.25 3.09 5.29
N MET A 406 -23.27 2.49 4.10
CA MET A 406 -22.47 1.30 3.79
C MET A 406 -20.96 1.61 3.81
N ARG A 407 -20.55 2.80 3.43
CA ARG A 407 -19.16 3.24 3.53
C ARG A 407 -18.69 3.28 4.99
N VAL A 408 -19.52 3.70 5.95
CA VAL A 408 -19.17 3.64 7.38
C VAL A 408 -18.95 2.20 7.85
N VAL A 409 -19.80 1.25 7.42
CA VAL A 409 -19.61 -0.18 7.72
C VAL A 409 -18.30 -0.69 7.12
N CYS A 410 -18.03 -0.34 5.87
CA CYS A 410 -16.80 -0.70 5.18
C CYS A 410 -15.55 -0.16 5.89
N ASP A 411 -15.55 1.13 6.24
CA ASP A 411 -14.46 1.78 6.96
C ASP A 411 -14.21 1.13 8.32
N TYR A 412 -15.26 0.75 9.03
CA TYR A 412 -15.16 0.08 10.32
C TYR A 412 -14.45 -1.27 10.19
N ILE A 413 -14.84 -2.08 9.20
CA ILE A 413 -14.22 -3.40 8.95
C ILE A 413 -12.79 -3.23 8.41
N ALA A 414 -12.56 -2.34 7.46
CA ALA A 414 -11.24 -2.08 6.89
C ALA A 414 -10.20 -1.62 7.93
N ASN A 415 -10.67 -0.96 8.99
CA ASN A 415 -9.83 -0.52 10.10
C ASN A 415 -9.53 -1.61 11.15
N MET A 416 -10.13 -2.78 11.06
CA MET A 416 -9.81 -3.90 11.95
C MET A 416 -8.40 -4.42 11.70
N THR A 417 -7.79 -4.99 12.72
CA THR A 417 -6.65 -5.89 12.58
C THR A 417 -7.15 -7.30 12.28
N ASP A 418 -6.29 -8.17 11.79
CA ASP A 418 -6.65 -9.57 11.49
C ASP A 418 -7.18 -10.28 12.74
N GLU A 419 -6.46 -10.13 13.85
CA GLU A 419 -6.87 -10.71 15.14
C GLU A 419 -8.22 -10.17 15.62
N TYR A 420 -8.46 -8.85 15.51
CA TYR A 420 -9.73 -8.27 15.92
C TYR A 420 -10.89 -8.78 15.06
N ALA A 421 -10.68 -8.87 13.74
CA ALA A 421 -11.68 -9.40 12.81
C ALA A 421 -12.00 -10.87 13.10
N TYR A 422 -11.00 -11.72 13.36
CA TYR A 422 -11.20 -13.11 13.75
C TYR A 422 -11.97 -13.21 15.07
N ARG A 423 -11.59 -12.48 16.10
CA ARG A 423 -12.28 -12.50 17.41
C ARG A 423 -13.72 -12.04 17.30
N MET A 424 -13.99 -11.01 16.49
CA MET A 424 -15.34 -10.53 16.25
C MET A 424 -16.18 -11.57 15.50
N HIS A 425 -15.60 -12.20 14.48
CA HIS A 425 -16.24 -13.31 13.75
C HIS A 425 -16.53 -14.49 14.67
N GLU A 426 -15.58 -14.91 15.49
CA GLU A 426 -15.78 -16.00 16.46
C GLU A 426 -16.90 -15.67 17.46
N ARG A 427 -16.99 -14.42 17.92
CA ARG A 427 -18.06 -13.98 18.83
C ARG A 427 -19.44 -13.99 18.18
N LEU A 428 -19.54 -13.66 16.89
CA LEU A 428 -20.81 -13.61 16.19
C LEU A 428 -21.28 -14.99 15.69
N PHE A 429 -20.35 -15.86 15.31
CA PHE A 429 -20.66 -17.09 14.59
C PHE A 429 -20.07 -18.37 15.22
N GLY A 430 -19.17 -18.23 16.19
CA GLY A 430 -18.53 -19.35 16.86
C GLY A 430 -19.44 -19.99 17.91
N PHE A 431 -19.22 -21.27 18.16
CA PHE A 431 -19.97 -22.04 19.18
C PHE A 431 -19.33 -21.96 20.58
N ASN A 432 -18.22 -21.25 20.74
CA ASN A 432 -17.53 -21.13 22.02
C ASN A 432 -18.25 -20.14 22.95
N THR A 433 -18.61 -20.62 24.14
CA THR A 433 -19.25 -19.87 25.23
C THR A 433 -18.25 -18.99 25.97
N ARG A 434 -17.46 -18.16 25.25
CA ARG A 434 -16.69 -17.08 25.90
C ARG A 434 -17.67 -16.07 26.48
N THR A 435 -17.38 -15.57 27.66
CA THR A 435 -18.30 -14.64 28.33
C THR A 435 -18.45 -13.37 27.51
N ILE A 436 -19.68 -12.83 27.45
CA ILE A 436 -20.00 -11.56 26.77
C ILE A 436 -19.22 -10.35 27.32
N PHE A 437 -18.58 -10.50 28.47
CA PHE A 437 -17.77 -9.47 29.15
C PHE A 437 -16.27 -9.52 28.79
N GLU A 438 -15.83 -10.51 28.03
CA GLU A 438 -14.45 -10.55 27.54
C GLU A 438 -14.25 -9.45 26.48
N ARG A 439 -13.30 -8.53 26.73
CA ARG A 439 -13.00 -7.44 25.76
C ARG A 439 -12.38 -8.02 24.50
N LEU A 440 -12.79 -7.48 23.35
CA LEU A 440 -12.19 -7.78 22.04
C LEU A 440 -10.76 -7.29 21.97
#